data_0272fcc92092c75680d793098489df5e
#
_entry.id   0272fcc92092c75680d793098489df5e
#
_cell.length_a   1.000
_cell.length_b   1.000
_cell.length_c   1.000
_cell.angle_alpha   90.00
_cell.angle_beta   90.00
_cell.angle_gamma   90.00
#
_symmetry.space_group_name_H-M   'P 1'
#
loop_
_entity.id
_entity.type
_entity.pdbx_description
1 polymer ?
#
loop_
_entity_poly.entity_id
_entity_poly.type
_entity_poly.pdbx_seq_one_letter_code
_entity_poly.pdbx_strand_id
1 'polypeptide(L)'
;YYDYVRGEDKVVRPEAIKSITNRIKEVRDQFNKFYFRQLSSKEHLLPQSKKGSIDIDKTLPTDKQDEEREKILHSFGNLCLISSSENSSANKEHPEYKKESFYNNTSLKRLMMFETFSVNEWNTQEIKQHQEEMEALLKFYQSSKE
;
A
#
# COMPACT_ATOMS: atom_id res chain seq x y z
N TYR A 1 -7.77 -1.69 12.09
CA TYR A 1 -6.48 -1.23 11.55
C TYR A 1 -5.94 0.02 12.26
N TYR A 2 -6.79 1.03 12.48
CA TYR A 2 -6.40 2.27 13.17
C TYR A 2 -5.99 2.03 14.63
N ASP A 3 -6.76 1.25 15.37
CA ASP A 3 -6.45 0.87 16.75
C ASP A 3 -5.15 0.07 16.83
N TYR A 4 -4.91 -0.75 15.83
CA TYR A 4 -3.67 -1.49 15.66
C TYR A 4 -2.46 -0.57 15.49
N VAL A 5 -2.57 0.48 14.66
CA VAL A 5 -1.51 1.48 14.46
C VAL A 5 -1.18 2.23 15.75
N ARG A 6 -2.18 2.49 16.60
CA ARG A 6 -1.98 3.12 17.92
C ARG A 6 -1.33 2.22 18.95
N GLY A 7 -1.30 0.91 18.75
CA GLY A 7 -0.68 -0.04 19.66
C GLY A 7 -1.41 -0.22 21.00
N GLU A 8 -2.70 0.08 21.04
CA GLU A 8 -3.55 0.00 22.24
C GLU A 8 -4.07 -1.42 22.52
N ASP A 9 -3.78 -2.35 21.60
CA ASP A 9 -4.32 -3.70 21.59
C ASP A 9 -3.40 -4.71 22.28
N LYS A 10 -3.94 -5.51 23.20
CA LYS A 10 -3.22 -6.54 23.97
C LYS A 10 -3.26 -7.94 23.34
N VAL A 11 -3.80 -8.07 22.13
CA VAL A 11 -4.00 -9.36 21.46
C VAL A 11 -2.70 -9.92 20.91
N VAL A 12 -2.51 -11.25 21.02
CA VAL A 12 -1.39 -11.97 20.40
C VAL A 12 -1.55 -11.91 18.88
N ARG A 13 -0.52 -11.44 18.19
CA ARG A 13 -0.55 -11.16 16.74
C ARG A 13 0.29 -12.14 15.95
N PRO A 14 -0.17 -12.58 14.76
CA PRO A 14 0.66 -13.34 13.81
C PRO A 14 1.94 -12.59 13.42
N GLU A 15 2.99 -13.33 13.00
CA GLU A 15 4.30 -12.76 12.64
C GLU A 15 4.22 -11.70 11.53
N ALA A 16 3.38 -11.91 10.50
CA ALA A 16 3.17 -10.91 9.44
C ALA A 16 2.69 -9.56 9.99
N ILE A 17 1.86 -9.58 11.03
CA ILE A 17 1.33 -8.40 11.70
C ILE A 17 2.38 -7.76 12.61
N LYS A 18 3.23 -8.55 13.26
CA LYS A 18 4.36 -8.02 14.05
C LYS A 18 5.35 -7.24 13.20
N SER A 19 5.62 -7.70 11.98
CA SER A 19 6.46 -6.99 11.01
C SER A 19 5.91 -5.59 10.71
N ILE A 20 4.61 -5.47 10.45
CA ILE A 20 3.94 -4.16 10.25
C ILE A 20 4.11 -3.28 11.50
N THR A 21 3.87 -3.83 12.68
CA THR A 21 3.96 -3.07 13.94
C THR A 21 5.36 -2.48 14.14
N ASN A 22 6.40 -3.25 13.85
CA ASN A 22 7.78 -2.79 14.03
C ASN A 22 8.10 -1.63 13.09
N ARG A 23 7.69 -1.69 11.83
CA ARG A 23 7.87 -0.59 10.88
C ARG A 23 7.07 0.66 11.25
N ILE A 24 5.83 0.51 11.71
CA ILE A 24 4.98 1.62 12.14
C ILE A 24 5.56 2.34 13.37
N LYS A 25 6.22 1.61 14.28
CA LYS A 25 6.86 2.24 15.46
C LYS A 25 7.92 3.28 15.08
N GLU A 26 8.64 3.06 13.99
CA GLU A 26 9.68 3.97 13.49
C GLU A 26 9.11 5.28 12.93
N VAL A 27 7.86 5.25 12.45
CA VAL A 27 7.18 6.38 11.82
C VAL A 27 5.90 6.80 12.56
N ARG A 28 5.84 6.52 13.84
CA ARG A 28 4.64 6.68 14.69
C ARG A 28 4.06 8.09 14.67
N ASP A 29 4.92 9.10 14.64
CA ASP A 29 4.46 10.50 14.69
C ASP A 29 3.65 10.90 13.47
N GLN A 30 3.95 10.32 12.30
CA GLN A 30 3.22 10.54 11.08
C GLN A 30 1.81 9.93 11.16
N PHE A 31 1.70 8.73 11.74
CA PHE A 31 0.41 8.08 11.96
C PHE A 31 -0.44 8.76 13.01
N ASN A 32 0.16 9.31 14.05
CA ASN A 32 -0.54 10.07 15.10
C ASN A 32 -1.19 11.36 14.56
N LYS A 33 -0.71 11.90 13.46
CA LYS A 33 -1.27 13.08 12.78
C LYS A 33 -2.37 12.72 11.78
N PHE A 34 -2.58 11.44 11.51
CA PHE A 34 -3.59 11.00 10.55
C PHE A 34 -5.00 11.30 11.06
N TYR A 35 -5.88 11.73 10.16
CA TYR A 35 -7.32 11.84 10.38
C TYR A 35 -8.11 11.30 9.19
N PHE A 36 -9.26 10.69 9.48
CA PHE A 36 -10.11 10.08 8.47
C PHE A 36 -10.74 11.13 7.54
N ARG A 37 -10.78 10.82 6.26
CA ARG A 37 -11.40 11.62 5.21
C ARG A 37 -12.28 10.74 4.34
N GLN A 38 -13.23 11.36 3.65
CA GLN A 38 -13.99 10.67 2.62
C GLN A 38 -13.16 10.57 1.34
N LEU A 39 -12.80 9.35 0.97
CA LEU A 39 -12.01 9.02 -0.21
C LEU A 39 -12.80 8.00 -1.04
N SER A 40 -12.98 8.28 -2.33
CA SER A 40 -13.86 7.48 -3.19
C SER A 40 -13.19 6.97 -4.48
N SER A 41 -12.04 7.50 -4.85
CA SER A 41 -11.34 7.13 -6.08
C SER A 41 -10.24 6.12 -5.81
N LYS A 42 -10.12 5.10 -6.66
CA LYS A 42 -9.00 4.15 -6.63
C LYS A 42 -7.79 4.71 -7.36
N GLU A 43 -6.63 4.53 -6.78
CA GLU A 43 -5.36 4.97 -7.33
C GLU A 43 -4.32 3.83 -7.27
N HIS A 44 -3.50 3.73 -8.32
CA HIS A 44 -2.31 2.89 -8.34
C HIS A 44 -1.12 3.68 -7.82
N LEU A 45 -0.41 3.18 -6.81
CA LEU A 45 0.83 3.85 -6.37
C LEU A 45 1.90 3.77 -7.47
N LEU A 46 2.20 2.58 -8.00
CA LEU A 46 2.90 2.44 -9.27
C LEU A 46 1.90 2.69 -10.40
N PRO A 47 2.05 3.75 -11.20
CA PRO A 47 1.04 4.11 -12.19
C PRO A 47 1.00 3.14 -13.38
N GLN A 48 -0.15 3.06 -14.04
CA GLN A 48 -0.35 2.17 -15.20
C GLN A 48 0.64 2.44 -16.34
N SER A 49 1.06 3.70 -16.52
CA SER A 49 2.08 4.08 -17.49
C SER A 49 3.45 3.44 -17.24
N LYS A 50 3.69 2.91 -16.04
CA LYS A 50 4.93 2.24 -15.62
C LYS A 50 4.80 0.70 -15.59
N LYS A 51 3.74 0.13 -16.13
CA LYS A 51 3.54 -1.33 -16.18
C LYS A 51 4.78 -2.08 -16.70
N GLY A 52 5.43 -1.57 -17.73
CA GLY A 52 6.63 -2.17 -18.31
C GLY A 52 7.85 -2.24 -17.36
N SER A 53 7.88 -1.43 -16.29
CA SER A 53 8.95 -1.44 -15.28
C SER A 53 8.73 -2.47 -14.16
N ILE A 54 7.59 -3.18 -14.14
CA ILE A 54 7.29 -4.19 -13.12
C ILE A 54 8.24 -5.38 -13.28
N ASP A 55 8.94 -5.72 -12.21
CA ASP A 55 9.84 -6.86 -12.15
C ASP A 55 9.05 -8.18 -12.15
N ILE A 56 9.39 -9.03 -13.10
CA ILE A 56 8.78 -10.35 -13.29
C ILE A 56 9.86 -11.39 -13.62
N ASP A 57 9.49 -12.65 -13.56
CA ASP A 57 10.32 -13.74 -14.06
C ASP A 57 10.42 -13.64 -15.60
N LYS A 58 11.61 -13.28 -16.08
CA LYS A 58 11.91 -13.11 -17.51
C LYS A 58 12.01 -14.43 -18.28
N THR A 59 11.99 -15.56 -17.59
CA THR A 59 11.97 -16.90 -18.22
C THR A 59 10.57 -17.30 -18.69
N LEU A 60 9.53 -16.58 -18.24
CA LEU A 60 8.16 -16.79 -18.70
C LEU A 60 8.01 -16.43 -20.19
N PRO A 61 7.11 -17.11 -20.92
CA PRO A 61 6.70 -16.69 -22.27
C PRO A 61 6.20 -15.24 -22.27
N THR A 62 6.40 -14.53 -23.38
CA THR A 62 6.12 -13.07 -23.47
C THR A 62 4.68 -12.71 -23.13
N ASP A 63 3.71 -13.51 -23.58
CA ASP A 63 2.28 -13.34 -23.26
C ASP A 63 2.03 -13.49 -21.73
N LYS A 64 2.69 -14.45 -21.11
CA LYS A 64 2.60 -14.68 -19.65
C LYS A 64 3.30 -13.57 -18.84
N GLN A 65 4.36 -12.98 -19.38
CA GLN A 65 5.01 -11.83 -18.75
C GLN A 65 4.06 -10.64 -18.66
N ASP A 66 3.30 -10.34 -19.70
CA ASP A 66 2.36 -9.23 -19.71
C ASP A 66 1.17 -9.49 -18.76
N GLU A 67 0.64 -10.71 -18.76
CA GLU A 67 -0.39 -11.14 -17.82
C GLU A 67 0.07 -10.97 -16.35
N GLU A 68 1.30 -11.36 -16.01
CA GLU A 68 1.84 -11.22 -14.66
C GLU A 68 2.04 -9.76 -14.27
N ARG A 69 2.51 -8.90 -15.19
CA ARG A 69 2.60 -7.45 -14.95
C ARG A 69 1.23 -6.82 -14.67
N GLU A 70 0.22 -7.17 -15.45
CA GLU A 70 -1.16 -6.70 -15.23
C GLU A 70 -1.69 -7.12 -13.85
N LYS A 71 -1.48 -8.37 -13.48
CA LYS A 71 -1.88 -8.92 -12.19
C LYS A 71 -1.23 -8.17 -11.03
N ILE A 72 0.07 -7.91 -11.09
CA ILE A 72 0.80 -7.16 -10.05
C ILE A 72 0.33 -5.70 -10.02
N LEU A 73 0.22 -5.05 -11.17
CA LEU A 73 -0.19 -3.66 -11.30
C LEU A 73 -1.56 -3.41 -10.64
N HIS A 74 -2.52 -4.28 -10.91
CA HIS A 74 -3.89 -4.16 -10.41
C HIS A 74 -4.15 -4.87 -9.09
N SER A 75 -3.10 -5.40 -8.46
CA SER A 75 -3.22 -6.07 -7.16
C SER A 75 -3.59 -5.09 -6.04
N PHE A 76 -4.24 -5.61 -5.00
CA PHE A 76 -4.61 -4.82 -3.82
C PHE A 76 -3.39 -4.17 -3.16
N GLY A 77 -2.21 -4.79 -3.25
CA GLY A 77 -0.94 -4.24 -2.75
C GLY A 77 -0.55 -2.92 -3.40
N ASN A 78 -0.93 -2.68 -4.66
CA ASN A 78 -0.62 -1.46 -5.40
C ASN A 78 -1.75 -0.41 -5.38
N LEU A 79 -2.91 -0.74 -4.82
CA LEU A 79 -4.09 0.12 -4.83
C LEU A 79 -4.29 0.86 -3.50
N CYS A 80 -4.71 2.10 -3.58
CA CYS A 80 -5.14 2.89 -2.43
C CYS A 80 -6.35 3.78 -2.81
N LEU A 81 -6.94 4.42 -1.81
CA LEU A 81 -8.00 5.40 -2.03
C LEU A 81 -7.45 6.82 -1.99
N ILE A 82 -7.95 7.65 -2.87
CA ILE A 82 -7.65 9.08 -2.96
C ILE A 82 -8.94 9.90 -3.07
N SER A 83 -8.83 11.21 -2.93
CA SER A 83 -9.93 12.12 -3.22
C SER A 83 -10.18 12.22 -4.73
N SER A 84 -11.40 12.58 -5.12
CA SER A 84 -11.73 12.79 -6.54
C SER A 84 -10.95 13.95 -7.17
N SER A 85 -10.57 14.97 -6.40
CA SER A 85 -9.77 16.09 -6.87
C SER A 85 -8.31 15.71 -7.17
N GLU A 86 -7.75 14.74 -6.45
CA GLU A 86 -6.40 14.22 -6.75
C GLU A 86 -6.37 13.36 -8.02
N ASN A 87 -7.47 12.67 -8.32
CA ASN A 87 -7.52 11.65 -9.38
C ASN A 87 -7.12 12.18 -10.76
N SER A 88 -7.40 13.44 -11.06
CA SER A 88 -7.07 14.07 -12.35
C SER A 88 -5.60 14.47 -12.49
N SER A 89 -4.87 14.67 -11.40
CA SER A 89 -3.49 15.16 -11.41
C SER A 89 -2.43 14.10 -11.10
N ALA A 90 -2.80 13.00 -10.43
CA ALA A 90 -1.84 12.02 -9.91
C ALA A 90 -1.64 10.77 -10.78
N ASN A 91 -2.48 10.55 -11.78
CA ASN A 91 -2.60 9.25 -12.48
C ASN A 91 -1.34 8.73 -13.20
N LYS A 92 -0.38 9.60 -13.52
CA LYS A 92 0.81 9.23 -14.32
C LYS A 92 2.12 9.42 -13.57
N GLU A 93 2.07 9.99 -12.38
CA GLU A 93 3.26 10.39 -11.63
C GLU A 93 3.92 9.21 -10.92
N HIS A 94 5.23 9.30 -10.76
CA HIS A 94 6.03 8.32 -10.03
C HIS A 94 5.65 8.29 -8.54
N PRO A 95 5.76 7.15 -7.83
CA PRO A 95 5.43 7.03 -6.41
C PRO A 95 6.08 8.08 -5.51
N GLU A 96 7.32 8.46 -5.77
CA GLU A 96 8.06 9.49 -5.04
C GLU A 96 7.37 10.87 -5.13
N TYR A 97 6.99 11.28 -6.33
CA TYR A 97 6.25 12.52 -6.53
C TYR A 97 4.88 12.50 -5.83
N LYS A 98 4.20 11.36 -5.87
CA LYS A 98 2.93 11.18 -5.16
C LYS A 98 3.10 11.33 -3.64
N LYS A 99 4.19 10.82 -3.07
CA LYS A 99 4.52 11.01 -1.66
C LYS A 99 4.74 12.48 -1.34
N GLU A 100 5.55 13.18 -2.09
CA GLU A 100 5.86 14.60 -1.85
C GLU A 100 4.63 15.50 -1.98
N SER A 101 3.83 15.29 -3.04
CA SER A 101 2.72 16.18 -3.37
C SER A 101 1.43 15.90 -2.59
N PHE A 102 1.20 14.66 -2.17
CA PHE A 102 -0.10 14.23 -1.62
C PHE A 102 -0.03 13.65 -0.20
N TYR A 103 1.10 13.80 0.48
CA TYR A 103 1.31 13.24 1.81
C TYR A 103 0.22 13.64 2.82
N ASN A 104 -0.14 14.91 2.85
CA ASN A 104 -1.13 15.46 3.81
C ASN A 104 -2.59 15.12 3.46
N ASN A 105 -2.85 14.59 2.28
CA ASN A 105 -4.18 14.27 1.75
C ASN A 105 -4.36 12.79 1.45
N THR A 106 -3.77 11.92 2.24
CA THR A 106 -3.70 10.50 1.92
C THR A 106 -4.66 9.63 2.74
N SER A 107 -4.98 8.44 2.23
CA SER A 107 -5.63 7.38 3.01
C SER A 107 -4.64 6.73 3.97
N LEU A 108 -5.15 6.08 5.03
CA LEU A 108 -4.30 5.38 5.97
C LEU A 108 -3.46 4.28 5.30
N LYS A 109 -4.05 3.55 4.35
CA LYS A 109 -3.33 2.54 3.55
C LYS A 109 -2.20 3.16 2.72
N ARG A 110 -2.46 4.30 2.06
CA ARG A 110 -1.46 5.01 1.26
C ARG A 110 -0.35 5.61 2.14
N LEU A 111 -0.70 6.12 3.32
CA LEU A 111 0.29 6.59 4.30
C LEU A 111 1.23 5.45 4.71
N MET A 112 0.72 4.25 4.94
CA MET A 112 1.55 3.08 5.17
C MET A 112 2.49 2.79 3.99
N MET A 113 1.97 2.82 2.76
CA MET A 113 2.79 2.62 1.56
C MET A 113 3.93 3.65 1.48
N PHE A 114 3.66 4.91 1.85
CA PHE A 114 4.66 5.98 1.84
C PHE A 114 5.71 5.88 2.94
N GLU A 115 5.31 5.44 4.14
CA GLU A 115 6.18 5.52 5.31
C GLU A 115 6.89 4.22 5.64
N THR A 116 6.30 3.08 5.31
CA THR A 116 6.86 1.78 5.69
C THR A 116 7.64 1.10 4.57
N PHE A 117 7.63 1.66 3.36
CA PHE A 117 8.40 1.18 2.22
C PHE A 117 9.23 2.31 1.60
N SER A 118 10.31 1.94 0.91
CA SER A 118 10.99 2.86 0.01
C SER A 118 10.19 3.05 -1.26
N VAL A 119 9.54 4.20 -1.41
CA VAL A 119 8.69 4.47 -2.59
C VAL A 119 9.50 4.60 -3.88
N ASN A 120 10.81 4.86 -3.78
CA ASN A 120 11.71 4.90 -4.93
C ASN A 120 11.95 3.51 -5.52
N GLU A 121 11.81 2.48 -4.68
CA GLU A 121 11.96 1.07 -5.02
C GLU A 121 10.61 0.36 -5.14
N TRP A 122 9.49 1.11 -5.16
CA TRP A 122 8.15 0.54 -5.19
C TRP A 122 7.93 -0.28 -6.46
N ASN A 123 8.04 -1.60 -6.33
CA ASN A 123 7.92 -2.57 -7.40
C ASN A 123 7.33 -3.89 -6.87
N THR A 124 7.49 -4.96 -7.58
CA THR A 124 6.85 -6.26 -7.33
C THR A 124 7.03 -6.76 -5.90
N GLN A 125 8.23 -6.65 -5.33
CA GLN A 125 8.50 -7.13 -3.96
C GLN A 125 7.71 -6.32 -2.93
N GLU A 126 7.78 -5.01 -3.00
CA GLU A 126 7.09 -4.08 -2.09
C GLU A 126 5.58 -4.21 -2.23
N ILE A 127 5.07 -4.32 -3.46
CA ILE A 127 3.64 -4.51 -3.75
C ILE A 127 3.14 -5.83 -3.14
N LYS A 128 3.85 -6.94 -3.37
CA LYS A 128 3.47 -8.26 -2.83
C LYS A 128 3.54 -8.28 -1.31
N GLN A 129 4.59 -7.74 -0.71
CA GLN A 129 4.71 -7.66 0.74
C GLN A 129 3.59 -6.84 1.36
N HIS A 130 3.27 -5.68 0.80
CA HIS A 130 2.18 -4.84 1.28
C HIS A 130 0.83 -5.54 1.15
N GLN A 131 0.60 -6.26 0.06
CA GLN A 131 -0.62 -7.05 -0.12
C GLN A 131 -0.77 -8.13 0.95
N GLU A 132 0.25 -8.93 1.19
CA GLU A 132 0.25 -9.99 2.20
C GLU A 132 -0.04 -9.43 3.61
N GLU A 133 0.54 -8.30 3.94
CA GLU A 133 0.32 -7.62 5.21
C GLU A 133 -1.11 -7.11 5.36
N MET A 134 -1.67 -6.50 4.31
CA MET A 134 -3.05 -6.02 4.34
C MET A 134 -4.06 -7.17 4.40
N GLU A 135 -3.81 -8.26 3.68
CA GLU A 135 -4.64 -9.47 3.75
C GLU A 135 -4.58 -10.12 5.14
N ALA A 136 -3.40 -10.17 5.77
CA ALA A 136 -3.23 -10.68 7.12
C ALA A 136 -4.00 -9.83 8.15
N LEU A 137 -3.96 -8.52 8.03
CA LEU A 137 -4.74 -7.60 8.88
C LEU A 137 -6.26 -7.82 8.73
N LEU A 138 -6.75 -7.95 7.51
CA LEU A 138 -8.16 -8.19 7.23
C LEU A 138 -8.63 -9.52 7.82
N LYS A 139 -7.87 -10.59 7.63
CA LYS A 139 -8.16 -11.93 8.18
C LYS A 139 -8.16 -11.90 9.71
N PHE A 140 -7.16 -11.28 10.31
CA PHE A 140 -7.07 -11.15 11.77
C PHE A 140 -8.26 -10.38 12.35
N TYR A 141 -8.67 -9.30 11.70
CA TYR A 141 -9.82 -8.51 12.14
C TYR A 141 -11.16 -9.26 12.00
N GLN A 142 -11.31 -10.07 10.96
CA GLN A 142 -12.48 -10.91 10.77
C GLN A 142 -12.59 -11.99 11.85
N SER A 143 -11.49 -12.70 12.14
CA SER A 143 -11.46 -13.76 13.17
C SER A 143 -11.62 -13.24 14.60
N SER A 144 -11.33 -11.97 14.85
CA SER A 144 -11.52 -11.37 16.19
C SER A 144 -12.96 -10.95 16.50
N LYS A 145 -13.86 -11.08 15.51
CA LYS A 145 -15.29 -10.77 15.66
C LYS A 145 -16.19 -12.00 15.88
N GLU A 146 -15.63 -13.19 15.70
CA GLU A 146 -16.27 -14.46 16.01
C GLU A 146 -16.00 -14.88 17.46
#